data_7fd12a6901ec89085cb6a2f5681f2f95
#
_entry.id   7fd12a6901ec89085cb6a2f5681f2f95
#
_cell.length_a   1.000
_cell.length_b   1.000
_cell.length_c   1.000
_cell.angle_alpha   90.00
_cell.angle_beta   90.00
_cell.angle_gamma   90.00
#
_symmetry.space_group_name_H-M   'P 1'
#
loop_
_entity.id
_entity.type
_entity.pdbx_description
1 polymer ?
#
loop_
_entity_poly.entity_id
_entity_poly.type
_entity_poly.pdbx_seq_one_letter_code
_entity_poly.pdbx_strand_id
1 'polypeptide(L)'
;MSFIEYETWQIKEGNEEAHHAIIRRWFAYVRENHAELFAEWKSARYFRETDRDGNPTGTYIMLFEFHSREGHHAYKERRKDWSGPYADYKKVDPYELFKLETVTTDYWEPQETELWFEFGD
;
A
#
# COMPACT_ATOMS: atom_id res chain seq x y z
N MET A 1 9.14 -0.88 16.65
CA MET A 1 8.47 -2.12 16.25
C MET A 1 7.57 -1.86 15.06
N SER A 2 7.71 -2.67 14.02
CA SER A 2 6.95 -2.47 12.78
C SER A 2 5.45 -2.65 12.98
N PHE A 3 4.69 -1.98 12.12
CA PHE A 3 3.24 -2.09 12.07
C PHE A 3 2.84 -2.23 10.61
N ILE A 4 1.98 -3.19 10.31
CA ILE A 4 1.63 -3.54 8.94
C ILE A 4 0.17 -3.21 8.66
N GLU A 5 -0.05 -2.52 7.55
CA GLU A 5 -1.38 -2.32 6.99
C GLU A 5 -1.49 -3.18 5.73
N TYR A 6 -2.52 -4.01 5.68
CA TYR A 6 -2.77 -4.95 4.59
C TYR A 6 -4.08 -4.54 3.91
N GLU A 7 -4.00 -4.14 2.65
CA GLU A 7 -5.17 -3.67 1.92
C GLU A 7 -5.41 -4.54 0.70
N THR A 8 -6.66 -4.94 0.47
CA THR A 8 -7.04 -5.70 -0.73
C THR A 8 -8.18 -5.01 -1.45
N TRP A 9 -8.26 -5.21 -2.77
CA TRP A 9 -9.32 -4.62 -3.58
C TRP A 9 -9.44 -5.33 -4.91
N GLN A 10 -10.59 -5.12 -5.56
CA GLN A 10 -10.80 -5.49 -6.95
C GLN A 10 -10.88 -4.25 -7.80
N ILE A 11 -10.64 -4.36 -9.10
CA ILE A 11 -10.70 -3.24 -10.02
C ILE A 11 -11.87 -3.39 -10.99
N LYS A 12 -12.25 -2.28 -11.59
CA LYS A 12 -13.27 -2.27 -12.65
C LYS A 12 -12.78 -3.11 -13.81
N GLU A 13 -13.65 -3.99 -14.28
CA GLU A 13 -13.32 -4.96 -15.32
C GLU A 13 -12.79 -4.28 -16.59
N GLY A 14 -11.78 -4.90 -17.19
CA GLY A 14 -11.18 -4.40 -18.42
C GLY A 14 -10.15 -3.30 -18.24
N ASN A 15 -9.83 -2.94 -16.98
CA ASN A 15 -8.92 -1.83 -16.69
C ASN A 15 -7.58 -2.28 -16.09
N GLU A 16 -7.17 -3.53 -16.30
CA GLU A 16 -5.97 -4.08 -15.67
C GLU A 16 -4.71 -3.28 -16.00
N GLU A 17 -4.50 -2.96 -17.29
CA GLU A 17 -3.31 -2.20 -17.69
C GLU A 17 -3.33 -0.77 -17.18
N ALA A 18 -4.48 -0.11 -17.26
CA ALA A 18 -4.65 1.25 -16.74
C ALA A 18 -4.41 1.30 -15.24
N HIS A 19 -4.90 0.30 -14.52
CA HIS A 19 -4.68 0.16 -13.09
C HIS A 19 -3.20 0.00 -12.75
N HIS A 20 -2.47 -0.86 -13.46
CA HIS A 20 -1.03 -1.03 -13.25
C HIS A 20 -0.27 0.26 -13.52
N ALA A 21 -0.66 1.02 -14.54
CA ALA A 21 -0.02 2.31 -14.84
C ALA A 21 -0.23 3.29 -13.68
N ILE A 22 -1.43 3.33 -13.11
CA ILE A 22 -1.73 4.17 -11.95
C ILE A 22 -0.89 3.75 -10.74
N ILE A 23 -0.77 2.45 -10.48
CA ILE A 23 0.03 1.95 -9.35
C ILE A 23 1.51 2.28 -9.55
N ARG A 24 2.05 2.15 -10.76
CA ARG A 24 3.44 2.53 -11.04
C ARG A 24 3.67 4.02 -10.79
N ARG A 25 2.76 4.87 -11.23
CA ARG A 25 2.83 6.31 -11.00
C ARG A 25 2.80 6.64 -9.51
N TRP A 26 1.92 5.95 -8.77
CA TRP A 26 1.82 6.12 -7.33
C TRP A 26 3.12 5.71 -6.62
N PHE A 27 3.70 4.56 -6.98
CA PHE A 27 4.98 4.10 -6.42
C PHE A 27 6.11 5.10 -6.70
N ALA A 28 6.18 5.62 -7.94
CA ALA A 28 7.20 6.60 -8.29
C ALA A 28 7.07 7.87 -7.44
N TYR A 29 5.86 8.34 -7.26
CA TYR A 29 5.60 9.53 -6.43
C TYR A 29 6.01 9.30 -4.99
N VAL A 30 5.65 8.16 -4.41
CA VAL A 30 5.98 7.85 -3.01
C VAL A 30 7.49 7.75 -2.82
N ARG A 31 8.19 7.08 -3.74
CA ARG A 31 9.66 6.98 -3.66
C ARG A 31 10.31 8.35 -3.71
N GLU A 32 9.86 9.20 -4.62
CA GLU A 32 10.44 10.53 -4.82
C GLU A 32 10.20 11.43 -3.60
N ASN A 33 9.08 11.26 -2.92
CA ASN A 33 8.68 12.12 -1.82
C ASN A 33 8.77 11.43 -0.45
N HIS A 34 9.47 10.30 -0.37
CA HIS A 34 9.49 9.49 0.84
C HIS A 34 9.96 10.27 2.07
N ALA A 35 11.08 10.97 1.95
CA ALA A 35 11.67 11.67 3.10
C ALA A 35 10.75 12.77 3.64
N GLU A 36 10.03 13.47 2.77
CA GLU A 36 9.20 14.61 3.16
C GLU A 36 7.79 14.21 3.58
N LEU A 37 7.18 13.27 2.88
CA LEU A 37 5.75 12.99 3.05
C LEU A 37 5.46 11.61 3.65
N PHE A 38 6.37 10.66 3.51
CA PHE A 38 6.14 9.27 3.87
C PHE A 38 7.26 8.69 4.75
N ALA A 39 7.89 9.54 5.56
CA ALA A 39 9.02 9.13 6.39
C ALA A 39 8.69 7.98 7.34
N GLU A 40 7.43 7.84 7.74
CA GLU A 40 6.97 6.76 8.63
C GLU A 40 6.88 5.40 7.94
N TRP A 41 6.90 5.38 6.61
CA TRP A 41 6.80 4.15 5.83
C TRP A 41 8.17 3.49 5.75
N LYS A 42 8.19 2.19 6.02
CA LYS A 42 9.39 1.38 5.90
C LYS A 42 9.42 0.67 4.56
N SER A 43 8.27 0.19 4.09
CA SER A 43 8.17 -0.50 2.81
C SER A 43 6.74 -0.50 2.31
N ALA A 44 6.59 -0.72 1.00
CA ALA A 44 5.31 -1.00 0.37
C ALA A 44 5.54 -2.05 -0.70
N ARG A 45 4.68 -3.06 -0.77
CA ARG A 45 4.77 -4.12 -1.76
C ARG A 45 3.40 -4.38 -2.36
N TYR A 46 3.38 -4.55 -3.67
CA TYR A 46 2.16 -4.72 -4.45
C TYR A 46 2.10 -6.14 -5.01
N PHE A 47 0.94 -6.79 -4.86
CA PHE A 47 0.75 -8.17 -5.28
C PHE A 47 -0.56 -8.32 -6.05
N ARG A 48 -0.59 -9.34 -6.89
CA ARG A 48 -1.83 -9.85 -7.48
C ARG A 48 -2.12 -11.20 -6.83
N GLU A 49 -3.34 -11.38 -6.33
CA GLU A 49 -3.74 -12.66 -5.77
C GLU A 49 -3.93 -13.69 -6.88
N THR A 50 -3.46 -14.90 -6.63
CA THR A 50 -3.69 -16.04 -7.52
C THR A 50 -4.24 -17.20 -6.72
N ASP A 51 -4.82 -18.18 -7.43
CA ASP A 51 -5.11 -19.46 -6.82
C ASP A 51 -3.81 -20.29 -6.73
N ARG A 52 -3.92 -21.52 -6.25
CA ARG A 52 -2.76 -22.40 -6.06
C ARG A 52 -2.00 -22.67 -7.37
N ASP A 53 -2.71 -22.67 -8.50
CA ASP A 53 -2.12 -22.96 -9.81
C ASP A 53 -1.61 -21.71 -10.52
N GLY A 54 -1.68 -20.56 -9.86
CA GLY A 54 -1.18 -19.31 -10.41
C GLY A 54 -2.19 -18.52 -11.23
N ASN A 55 -3.45 -18.93 -11.22
CA ASN A 55 -4.50 -18.21 -11.96
C ASN A 55 -4.96 -16.99 -11.18
N PRO A 56 -4.97 -15.79 -11.80
CA PRO A 56 -5.42 -14.59 -11.10
C PRO A 56 -6.85 -14.68 -10.63
N THR A 57 -7.13 -14.19 -9.42
CA THR A 57 -8.48 -14.16 -8.85
C THR A 57 -9.22 -12.85 -9.12
N GLY A 58 -8.52 -11.83 -9.60
CA GLY A 58 -9.08 -10.50 -9.77
C GLY A 58 -8.86 -9.57 -8.58
N THR A 59 -8.26 -10.08 -7.53
CA THR A 59 -7.96 -9.30 -6.32
C THR A 59 -6.51 -8.87 -6.30
N TYR A 60 -6.27 -7.63 -5.89
CA TYR A 60 -4.93 -7.06 -5.73
C TYR A 60 -4.69 -6.75 -4.27
N ILE A 61 -3.41 -6.67 -3.89
CA ILE A 61 -3.00 -6.56 -2.50
C ILE A 61 -1.89 -5.52 -2.39
N MET A 62 -2.00 -4.64 -1.40
CA MET A 62 -0.90 -3.75 -1.01
C MET A 62 -0.54 -4.02 0.43
N LEU A 63 0.74 -4.28 0.68
CA LEU A 63 1.27 -4.49 2.01
C LEU A 63 2.16 -3.30 2.35
N PHE A 64 1.73 -2.50 3.33
CA PHE A 64 2.49 -1.35 3.82
C PHE A 64 3.14 -1.71 5.14
N GLU A 65 4.43 -1.45 5.27
CA GLU A 65 5.10 -1.57 6.55
C GLU A 65 5.50 -0.19 7.05
N PHE A 66 5.08 0.14 8.26
CA PHE A 66 5.43 1.39 8.95
C PHE A 66 6.44 1.07 10.05
N HIS A 67 7.27 2.05 10.40
CA HIS A 67 8.26 1.86 11.46
C HIS A 67 7.59 1.61 12.82
N SER A 68 6.39 2.18 13.04
CA SER A 68 5.66 2.01 14.28
C SER A 68 4.17 2.27 14.06
N ARG A 69 3.36 1.80 15.00
CA ARG A 69 1.93 2.10 15.02
C ARG A 69 1.69 3.59 15.21
N GLU A 70 2.46 4.21 16.08
CA GLU A 70 2.37 5.65 16.35
C GLU A 70 2.69 6.46 15.10
N GLY A 71 3.71 6.04 14.35
CA GLY A 71 4.07 6.66 13.08
C GLY A 71 2.97 6.52 12.04
N HIS A 72 2.34 5.36 11.96
CA HIS A 72 1.19 5.14 11.08
C HIS A 72 0.08 6.13 11.39
N HIS A 73 -0.28 6.27 12.66
CA HIS A 73 -1.36 7.18 13.07
C HIS A 73 -0.99 8.63 12.80
N ALA A 74 0.24 9.03 13.10
CA ALA A 74 0.73 10.39 12.83
C ALA A 74 0.66 10.72 11.33
N TYR A 75 1.09 9.78 10.48
CA TYR A 75 1.01 9.94 9.04
C TYR A 75 -0.44 10.12 8.57
N LYS A 76 -1.36 9.27 9.03
CA LYS A 76 -2.77 9.35 8.63
C LYS A 76 -3.40 10.68 9.03
N GLU A 77 -3.06 11.19 10.20
CA GLU A 77 -3.54 12.52 10.63
C GLU A 77 -2.97 13.63 9.75
N ARG A 78 -1.67 13.60 9.49
CA ARG A 78 -1.01 14.61 8.67
C ARG A 78 -1.54 14.62 7.23
N ARG A 79 -1.84 13.44 6.68
CA ARG A 79 -2.35 13.30 5.32
C ARG A 79 -3.74 13.90 5.12
N LYS A 80 -4.49 14.13 6.18
CA LYS A 80 -5.82 14.75 6.09
C LYS A 80 -5.78 16.17 5.57
N ASP A 81 -4.63 16.84 5.67
CA ASP A 81 -4.46 18.20 5.16
C ASP A 81 -4.08 18.15 3.68
N TRP A 82 -5.10 18.13 2.83
CA TRP A 82 -4.94 18.12 1.38
C TRP A 82 -4.66 19.48 0.78
N SER A 83 -4.63 20.54 1.60
CA SER A 83 -4.32 21.90 1.13
C SER A 83 -2.84 22.23 1.30
N GLY A 84 -2.09 21.43 2.05
CA GLY A 84 -0.67 21.64 2.33
C GLY A 84 0.23 20.73 1.53
N PRO A 85 1.22 20.10 2.18
CA PRO A 85 2.23 19.27 1.50
C PRO A 85 1.66 18.10 0.70
N TYR A 86 0.47 17.63 1.05
CA TYR A 86 -0.15 16.47 0.38
C TYR A 86 -1.05 16.87 -0.79
N ALA A 87 -1.11 18.15 -1.17
CA ALA A 87 -1.96 18.59 -2.28
C ALA A 87 -1.63 17.86 -3.58
N ASP A 88 -0.35 17.69 -3.88
CA ASP A 88 0.07 16.99 -5.09
C ASP A 88 -0.12 15.47 -4.99
N TYR A 89 -0.04 14.92 -3.79
CA TYR A 89 -0.29 13.50 -3.56
C TYR A 89 -1.72 13.13 -3.96
N LYS A 90 -2.68 13.99 -3.69
CA LYS A 90 -4.07 13.76 -4.07
C LYS A 90 -4.24 13.53 -5.58
N LYS A 91 -3.34 14.10 -6.40
CA LYS A 91 -3.40 14.00 -7.86
C LYS A 91 -2.95 12.64 -8.39
N VAL A 92 -2.24 11.85 -7.59
CA VAL A 92 -1.78 10.50 -7.99
C VAL A 92 -2.66 9.41 -7.40
N ASP A 93 -3.93 9.69 -7.23
CA ASP A 93 -4.93 8.83 -6.60
C ASP A 93 -4.84 7.37 -7.10
N PRO A 94 -4.44 6.41 -6.24
CA PRO A 94 -4.38 5.01 -6.65
C PRO A 94 -5.75 4.34 -6.70
N TYR A 95 -6.77 4.96 -6.13
CA TYR A 95 -8.11 4.38 -5.98
C TYR A 95 -9.03 4.61 -7.18
N GLU A 96 -8.58 5.34 -8.18
CA GLU A 96 -9.40 5.76 -9.31
C GLU A 96 -10.16 4.63 -9.99
N LEU A 97 -9.52 3.47 -10.16
CA LEU A 97 -10.10 2.32 -10.85
C LEU A 97 -10.53 1.20 -9.89
N PHE A 98 -10.46 1.42 -8.59
CA PHE A 98 -10.90 0.43 -7.60
C PHE A 98 -12.41 0.31 -7.60
N LYS A 99 -12.89 -0.90 -7.38
CA LYS A 99 -14.27 -1.10 -6.93
C LYS A 99 -14.26 -0.83 -5.42
N LEU A 100 -14.62 0.37 -5.03
CA LEU A 100 -14.46 0.83 -3.63
C LEU A 100 -15.18 -0.06 -2.63
N GLU A 101 -16.28 -0.67 -3.00
CA GLU A 101 -17.03 -1.60 -2.14
C GLU A 101 -16.28 -2.89 -1.84
N THR A 102 -15.21 -3.17 -2.59
CA THR A 102 -14.39 -4.36 -2.38
C THR A 102 -13.15 -4.11 -1.54
N VAL A 103 -12.86 -2.86 -1.20
CA VAL A 103 -11.65 -2.52 -0.44
C VAL A 103 -11.76 -3.07 0.98
N THR A 104 -10.75 -3.82 1.40
CA THR A 104 -10.62 -4.28 2.79
C THR A 104 -9.30 -3.81 3.35
N THR A 105 -9.26 -3.53 4.64
CA THR A 105 -8.04 -3.10 5.33
C THR A 105 -7.92 -3.84 6.64
N ASP A 106 -6.77 -4.49 6.83
CA ASP A 106 -6.44 -5.18 8.08
C ASP A 106 -5.10 -4.69 8.58
N TYR A 107 -4.85 -4.88 9.87
CA TYR A 107 -3.62 -4.44 10.51
C TYR A 107 -2.96 -5.62 11.20
N TRP A 108 -1.62 -5.74 11.04
CA TRP A 108 -0.85 -6.84 11.58
C TRP A 108 0.33 -6.30 12.36
N GLU A 109 0.71 -7.03 13.38
CA GLU A 109 1.87 -6.69 14.21
C GLU A 109 2.84 -7.87 14.15
N PRO A 110 4.10 -7.65 13.69
CA PRO A 110 5.11 -8.72 13.74
C PRO A 110 5.35 -9.13 15.17
N GLN A 111 5.56 -10.42 15.36
CA GLN A 111 5.84 -10.96 16.68
C GLN A 111 7.35 -10.98 16.93
N GLU A 112 7.82 -11.79 17.86
CA GLU A 112 9.21 -11.84 18.27
C GLU A 112 10.14 -12.20 17.12
N THR A 113 11.36 -11.64 17.13
CA THR A 113 12.31 -11.83 16.02
C THR A 113 12.67 -13.29 15.78
N GLU A 114 12.68 -14.13 16.82
CA GLU A 114 12.94 -15.57 16.66
C GLU A 114 11.80 -16.30 15.93
N LEU A 115 10.66 -15.63 15.71
CA LEU A 115 9.55 -16.17 14.92
C LEU A 115 9.61 -15.71 13.46
N TRP A 116 10.73 -15.18 13.05
CA TRP A 116 11.00 -14.77 11.68
C TRP A 116 12.30 -15.38 11.22
N PHE A 117 12.31 -16.00 10.08
CA PHE A 117 13.56 -16.42 9.47
C PHE A 117 13.54 -16.23 7.96
N GLU A 118 14.72 -16.01 7.41
CA GLU A 118 14.94 -15.98 5.98
C GLU A 118 16.16 -16.85 5.68
N PHE A 119 16.06 -17.66 4.64
CA PHE A 119 17.20 -18.43 4.18
C PHE A 119 17.90 -17.62 3.08
N GLY A 120 19.21 -17.57 3.14
CA GLY A 120 19.99 -16.97 2.07
C GLY A 120 19.88 -17.81 0.79
N ASP A 121 20.16 -17.19 -0.33
CA ASP A 121 20.11 -17.87 -1.64
C ASP A 121 21.18 -18.91 -1.81
#